data_4a265c9be44154b489d28ce7e1f4e841
#
_entry.id   4a265c9be44154b489d28ce7e1f4e841
#
_cell.length_a   1.000
_cell.length_b   1.000
_cell.length_c   1.000
_cell.angle_alpha   90.00
_cell.angle_beta   90.00
_cell.angle_gamma   90.00
#
_symmetry.space_group_name_H-M   'P 1'
#
loop_
_entity.id
_entity.type
_entity.pdbx_description
1 polymer ?
#
loop_
_entity_poly.entity_id
_entity_poly.type
_entity_poly.pdbx_seq_one_letter_code
_entity_poly.pdbx_strand_id
1 'polypeptide(L)'
;MAQMNRITHIDSLRGLAVLLMVMVHAAATWNPFQGTQYSLLAYSISGLGGLAAPLFVTLFGWGVYRSEINIKQRVFYCLVLLLSQIMINVSSPHIFNTFTPGVLSLMAILTLVMPIISGIVGKYDEKKLLIVIILTFSLQLSFPHIQGTGQWVERVSDDGITTILVNLLLTGTYPLFPWFIFAFVGAMISSTYYADEPTPQLTKLGLIGITLGMMFCLLSFIISQYNDDLWAHPSSEAYLTFFPANPPFIVAGITGVMLLWFAVKRLKFVMLSSAGRISLTIYIIHFIPLSLMHDFQSLYGWSLELTAFIVVVYTIMWIPISALWIYYFPKANLESLIKRLRRLL
;
A
#
# COMPACT_ATOMS: atom_id res chain seq x y z
N MET A 1 -31.17 6.07 4.61
CA MET A 1 -29.91 5.46 4.16
C MET A 1 -29.65 4.23 5.00
N ALA A 2 -29.74 3.05 4.41
CA ALA A 2 -29.44 1.80 5.09
C ALA A 2 -27.99 1.88 5.61
N GLN A 3 -27.81 1.63 6.89
CA GLN A 3 -26.48 1.49 7.50
C GLN A 3 -25.87 0.25 6.83
N MET A 4 -24.97 0.44 5.84
CA MET A 4 -24.23 -0.70 5.26
C MET A 4 -23.55 -1.41 6.43
N ASN A 5 -23.90 -2.66 6.66
CA ASN A 5 -23.31 -3.48 7.69
C ASN A 5 -21.79 -3.48 7.48
N ARG A 6 -21.05 -3.22 8.57
CA ARG A 6 -19.60 -3.16 8.52
C ARG A 6 -19.03 -4.55 8.25
N ILE A 7 -18.18 -4.66 7.25
CA ILE A 7 -17.60 -5.93 6.81
C ILE A 7 -16.30 -6.17 7.59
N THR A 8 -16.35 -7.06 8.57
CA THR A 8 -15.25 -7.28 9.54
C THR A 8 -13.94 -7.70 8.86
N HIS A 9 -13.98 -8.56 7.84
CA HIS A 9 -12.75 -9.00 7.17
C HIS A 9 -12.09 -7.87 6.36
N ILE A 10 -12.85 -6.90 5.85
CA ILE A 10 -12.30 -5.71 5.19
C ILE A 10 -11.62 -4.80 6.21
N ASP A 11 -12.20 -4.62 7.40
CA ASP A 11 -11.52 -3.90 8.47
C ASP A 11 -10.25 -4.62 8.92
N SER A 12 -10.26 -5.95 8.99
CA SER A 12 -9.06 -6.74 9.31
C SER A 12 -7.98 -6.63 8.24
N LEU A 13 -8.35 -6.61 6.95
CA LEU A 13 -7.42 -6.36 5.84
C LEU A 13 -6.82 -4.96 5.90
N ARG A 14 -7.62 -3.93 6.20
CA ARG A 14 -7.11 -2.56 6.42
C ARG A 14 -6.15 -2.51 7.60
N GLY A 15 -6.48 -3.25 8.67
CA GLY A 15 -5.61 -3.40 9.84
C GLY A 15 -4.28 -4.06 9.47
N LEU A 16 -4.32 -5.13 8.69
CA LEU A 16 -3.11 -5.75 8.18
C LEU A 16 -2.29 -4.78 7.31
N ALA A 17 -2.94 -4.10 6.37
CA ALA A 17 -2.27 -3.16 5.48
C ALA A 17 -1.56 -2.03 6.24
N VAL A 18 -2.22 -1.40 7.23
CA VAL A 18 -1.59 -0.35 8.03
C VAL A 18 -0.47 -0.87 8.93
N LEU A 19 -0.59 -2.08 9.48
CA LEU A 19 0.49 -2.69 10.27
C LEU A 19 1.70 -3.03 9.41
N LEU A 20 1.51 -3.59 8.22
CA LEU A 20 2.60 -3.81 7.26
C LEU A 20 3.26 -2.48 6.86
N MET A 21 2.48 -1.40 6.75
CA MET A 21 3.00 -0.08 6.45
C MET A 21 3.81 0.53 7.62
N VAL A 22 3.33 0.38 8.85
CA VAL A 22 4.11 0.70 10.06
C VAL A 22 5.43 -0.06 10.08
N MET A 23 5.38 -1.35 9.76
CA MET A 23 6.56 -2.22 9.73
C MET A 23 7.60 -1.74 8.71
N VAL A 24 7.20 -1.44 7.48
CA VAL A 24 8.14 -1.01 6.43
C VAL A 24 8.72 0.37 6.72
N HIS A 25 7.95 1.29 7.31
CA HIS A 25 8.45 2.62 7.69
C HIS A 25 9.43 2.54 8.88
N ALA A 26 9.15 1.68 9.85
CA ALA A 26 10.08 1.41 10.95
C ALA A 26 11.37 0.78 10.43
N ALA A 27 11.27 -0.19 9.51
CA ALA A 27 12.44 -0.81 8.87
C ALA A 27 13.25 0.20 8.04
N ALA A 28 12.59 1.12 7.31
CA ALA A 28 13.27 2.16 6.55
C ALA A 28 13.96 3.19 7.46
N THR A 29 13.35 3.53 8.60
CA THR A 29 13.90 4.48 9.57
C THR A 29 15.11 3.90 10.30
N TRP A 30 15.05 2.64 10.73
CA TRP A 30 16.09 1.99 11.54
C TRP A 30 16.89 0.95 10.72
N ASN A 31 17.10 1.19 9.44
CA ASN A 31 17.89 0.29 8.62
C ASN A 31 19.39 0.44 8.92
N PRO A 32 20.01 -0.48 9.68
CA PRO A 32 21.42 -0.36 10.07
C PRO A 32 22.38 -0.64 8.91
N PHE A 33 21.89 -1.30 7.84
CA PHE A 33 22.71 -1.73 6.71
C PHE A 33 21.99 -1.41 5.39
N GLN A 34 22.68 -0.68 4.54
CA GLN A 34 22.23 -0.39 3.16
C GLN A 34 22.63 -1.50 2.18
N GLY A 35 23.10 -2.62 2.66
CA GLY A 35 23.66 -3.70 1.86
C GLY A 35 23.04 -5.06 2.16
N THR A 36 23.50 -6.06 1.43
CA THR A 36 22.99 -7.43 1.40
C THR A 36 23.46 -8.26 2.59
N GLN A 37 22.88 -8.08 3.75
CA GLN A 37 23.02 -9.07 4.82
C GLN A 37 21.79 -9.98 4.85
N TYR A 38 22.05 -11.30 4.78
CA TYR A 38 20.99 -12.30 4.76
C TYR A 38 20.50 -12.59 6.19
N SER A 39 19.30 -12.13 6.49
CA SER A 39 18.56 -12.50 7.69
C SER A 39 17.17 -12.95 7.29
N LEU A 40 16.75 -14.13 7.71
CA LEU A 40 15.40 -14.64 7.43
C LEU A 40 14.32 -13.66 7.93
N LEU A 41 14.55 -13.05 9.11
CA LEU A 41 13.63 -12.08 9.69
C LEU A 41 13.58 -10.79 8.86
N ALA A 42 14.73 -10.26 8.42
CA ALA A 42 14.81 -9.08 7.56
C ALA A 42 14.15 -9.32 6.19
N TYR A 43 14.35 -10.49 5.59
CA TYR A 43 13.66 -10.89 4.36
C TYR A 43 12.14 -10.96 4.53
N SER A 44 11.67 -11.52 5.64
CA SER A 44 10.24 -11.60 5.95
C SER A 44 9.64 -10.19 6.11
N ILE A 45 10.33 -9.28 6.79
CA ILE A 45 9.91 -7.88 6.94
C ILE A 45 9.85 -7.18 5.58
N SER A 46 10.88 -7.32 4.75
CA SER A 46 10.93 -6.72 3.42
C SER A 46 9.86 -7.27 2.49
N GLY A 47 9.69 -8.58 2.44
CA GLY A 47 8.69 -9.24 1.59
C GLY A 47 7.25 -8.89 1.99
N LEU A 48 6.93 -8.95 3.27
CA LEU A 48 5.61 -8.55 3.77
C LEU A 48 5.41 -7.04 3.66
N GLY A 49 6.44 -6.24 3.97
CA GLY A 49 6.41 -4.79 3.84
C GLY A 49 6.16 -4.33 2.41
N GLY A 50 6.74 -5.02 1.42
CA GLY A 50 6.49 -4.80 0.00
C GLY A 50 5.02 -4.97 -0.42
N LEU A 51 4.21 -5.72 0.34
CA LEU A 51 2.78 -5.89 0.10
C LEU A 51 1.89 -4.83 0.78
N ALA A 52 2.45 -3.98 1.65
CA ALA A 52 1.69 -2.99 2.39
C ALA A 52 0.92 -2.02 1.47
N ALA A 53 1.63 -1.34 0.59
CA ALA A 53 1.04 -0.36 -0.31
C ALA A 53 0.15 -1.02 -1.39
N PRO A 54 0.54 -2.13 -2.07
CA PRO A 54 -0.35 -2.88 -2.94
C PRO A 54 -1.68 -3.24 -2.28
N LEU A 55 -1.67 -3.78 -1.06
CA LEU A 55 -2.88 -4.12 -0.32
C LEU A 55 -3.71 -2.88 0.03
N PHE A 56 -3.05 -1.80 0.47
CA PHE A 56 -3.73 -0.56 0.86
C PHE A 56 -4.43 0.10 -0.34
N VAL A 57 -3.74 0.19 -1.49
CA VAL A 57 -4.31 0.74 -2.74
C VAL A 57 -5.43 -0.16 -3.29
N THR A 58 -5.29 -1.48 -3.18
CA THR A 58 -6.34 -2.43 -3.57
C THR A 58 -7.61 -2.24 -2.73
N LEU A 59 -7.47 -2.16 -1.41
CA LEU A 59 -8.61 -1.92 -0.51
C LEU A 59 -9.25 -0.55 -0.74
N PHE A 60 -8.46 0.44 -1.10
CA PHE A 60 -8.94 1.76 -1.47
C PHE A 60 -9.77 1.69 -2.76
N GLY A 61 -9.27 1.05 -3.82
CA GLY A 61 -9.99 0.83 -5.08
C GLY A 61 -11.31 0.06 -4.88
N TRP A 62 -11.29 -0.97 -4.03
CA TRP A 62 -12.50 -1.69 -3.60
C TRP A 62 -13.54 -0.74 -2.98
N GLY A 63 -13.08 0.15 -2.08
CA GLY A 63 -13.95 1.11 -1.41
C GLY A 63 -14.48 2.20 -2.34
N VAL A 64 -13.65 2.75 -3.22
CA VAL A 64 -14.05 3.79 -4.20
C VAL A 64 -15.08 3.25 -5.18
N TYR A 65 -14.91 2.02 -5.68
CA TYR A 65 -15.88 1.37 -6.59
C TYR A 65 -17.27 1.23 -5.97
N ARG A 66 -17.35 0.91 -4.67
CA ARG A 66 -18.63 0.77 -3.94
C ARG A 66 -19.21 2.09 -3.47
N SER A 67 -18.49 3.19 -3.63
CA SER A 67 -18.86 4.47 -3.05
C SER A 67 -19.80 5.26 -3.96
N GLU A 68 -21.02 5.53 -3.49
CA GLU A 68 -22.02 6.36 -4.16
C GLU A 68 -21.97 7.84 -3.72
N ILE A 69 -20.79 8.36 -3.45
CA ILE A 69 -20.62 9.75 -3.04
C ILE A 69 -20.65 10.71 -4.24
N ASN A 70 -21.19 11.92 -4.01
CA ASN A 70 -21.26 12.97 -5.02
C ASN A 70 -19.89 13.64 -5.27
N ILE A 71 -19.79 14.47 -6.31
CA ILE A 71 -18.54 15.13 -6.69
C ILE A 71 -17.98 16.03 -5.58
N LYS A 72 -18.82 16.76 -4.84
CA LYS A 72 -18.37 17.63 -3.73
C LYS A 72 -17.70 16.80 -2.64
N GLN A 73 -18.30 15.67 -2.29
CA GLN A 73 -17.74 14.75 -1.31
C GLN A 73 -16.43 14.11 -1.81
N ARG A 74 -16.31 13.81 -3.13
CA ARG A 74 -15.06 13.30 -3.73
C ARG A 74 -13.94 14.34 -3.64
N VAL A 75 -14.23 15.57 -4.01
CA VAL A 75 -13.26 16.69 -3.88
C VAL A 75 -12.83 16.87 -2.43
N PHE A 76 -13.78 16.83 -1.49
CA PHE A 76 -13.48 16.89 -0.05
C PHE A 76 -12.53 15.75 0.38
N TYR A 77 -12.81 14.50 -0.01
CA TYR A 77 -11.90 13.37 0.29
C TYR A 77 -10.52 13.54 -0.34
N CYS A 78 -10.46 14.00 -1.58
CA CYS A 78 -9.20 14.30 -2.27
C CYS A 78 -8.37 15.30 -1.44
N LEU A 79 -8.96 16.43 -1.03
CA LEU A 79 -8.29 17.45 -0.22
C LEU A 79 -7.83 16.91 1.15
N VAL A 80 -8.68 16.14 1.82
CA VAL A 80 -8.31 15.52 3.11
C VAL A 80 -7.12 14.58 2.96
N LEU A 81 -7.07 13.76 1.89
CA LEU A 81 -5.96 12.84 1.64
C LEU A 81 -4.67 13.60 1.32
N LEU A 82 -4.73 14.68 0.53
CA LEU A 82 -3.57 15.53 0.24
C LEU A 82 -3.04 16.21 1.49
N LEU A 83 -3.93 16.78 2.33
CA LEU A 83 -3.54 17.37 3.62
C LEU A 83 -2.94 16.32 4.55
N SER A 84 -3.50 15.11 4.58
CA SER A 84 -2.95 13.99 5.37
C SER A 84 -1.56 13.57 4.88
N GLN A 85 -1.30 13.63 3.56
CA GLN A 85 0.04 13.38 3.02
C GLN A 85 1.05 14.42 3.49
N ILE A 86 0.69 15.70 3.46
CA ILE A 86 1.56 16.77 3.97
C ILE A 86 1.84 16.57 5.47
N MET A 87 0.84 16.20 6.26
CA MET A 87 1.04 15.90 7.69
C MET A 87 2.05 14.76 7.90
N ILE A 88 1.98 13.70 7.11
CA ILE A 88 2.96 12.59 7.15
C ILE A 88 4.35 13.11 6.82
N ASN A 89 4.51 13.85 5.73
CA ASN A 89 5.80 14.34 5.28
C ASN A 89 6.45 15.25 6.34
N VAL A 90 5.69 16.16 6.93
CA VAL A 90 6.16 17.03 8.02
C VAL A 90 6.51 16.23 9.29
N SER A 91 5.80 15.12 9.54
CA SER A 91 6.09 14.23 10.69
C SER A 91 7.29 13.31 10.46
N SER A 92 7.82 13.24 9.24
CA SER A 92 8.93 12.35 8.85
C SER A 92 9.94 13.04 7.93
N PRO A 93 10.54 14.18 8.35
CA PRO A 93 11.43 14.99 7.51
C PRO A 93 12.75 14.27 7.17
N HIS A 94 13.08 13.21 7.87
CA HIS A 94 14.23 12.34 7.59
C HIS A 94 14.01 11.40 6.39
N ILE A 95 12.75 11.25 5.91
CA ILE A 95 12.39 10.38 4.79
C ILE A 95 11.85 11.19 3.61
N PHE A 96 11.00 12.21 3.86
CA PHE A 96 10.24 12.92 2.83
C PHE A 96 10.44 14.43 2.90
N ASN A 97 10.42 15.08 1.73
CA ASN A 97 10.24 16.53 1.64
C ASN A 97 8.76 16.89 1.86
N THR A 98 8.47 18.14 2.22
CA THR A 98 7.13 18.58 2.68
C THR A 98 6.01 18.26 1.68
N PHE A 99 6.24 18.45 0.39
CA PHE A 99 5.24 18.26 -0.66
C PHE A 99 5.48 16.99 -1.49
N THR A 100 6.32 16.07 -1.02
CA THR A 100 6.53 14.77 -1.69
C THR A 100 5.20 14.05 -1.90
N PRO A 101 4.83 13.69 -3.14
CA PRO A 101 3.67 12.86 -3.39
C PRO A 101 3.89 11.43 -2.90
N GLY A 102 3.08 10.99 -1.94
CA GLY A 102 3.11 9.64 -1.40
C GLY A 102 1.81 8.86 -1.73
N VAL A 103 1.61 7.75 -1.01
CA VAL A 103 0.46 6.86 -1.27
C VAL A 103 -0.90 7.54 -1.04
N LEU A 104 -1.02 8.49 -0.11
CA LEU A 104 -2.27 9.23 0.07
C LEU A 104 -2.52 10.22 -1.06
N SER A 105 -1.47 10.77 -1.68
CA SER A 105 -1.61 11.60 -2.90
C SER A 105 -2.09 10.75 -4.09
N LEU A 106 -1.59 9.52 -4.24
CA LEU A 106 -2.13 8.56 -5.21
C LEU A 106 -3.61 8.28 -4.96
N MET A 107 -4.00 8.01 -3.70
CA MET A 107 -5.40 7.77 -3.35
C MET A 107 -6.28 9.00 -3.59
N ALA A 108 -5.77 10.20 -3.37
CA ALA A 108 -6.47 11.43 -3.65
C ALA A 108 -6.84 11.53 -5.13
N ILE A 109 -5.90 11.29 -6.04
CA ILE A 109 -6.17 11.25 -7.48
C ILE A 109 -7.13 10.12 -7.84
N LEU A 110 -6.93 8.91 -7.31
CA LEU A 110 -7.80 7.77 -7.57
C LEU A 110 -9.26 8.04 -7.16
N THR A 111 -9.49 8.86 -6.11
CA THR A 111 -10.84 9.28 -5.71
C THR A 111 -11.58 10.00 -6.85
N LEU A 112 -10.86 10.76 -7.68
CA LEU A 112 -11.41 11.52 -8.81
C LEU A 112 -11.41 10.72 -10.12
N VAL A 113 -10.35 9.96 -10.37
CA VAL A 113 -10.12 9.27 -11.64
C VAL A 113 -10.90 7.95 -11.74
N MET A 114 -10.98 7.16 -10.66
CA MET A 114 -11.65 5.85 -10.67
C MET A 114 -13.13 5.91 -11.12
N PRO A 115 -13.95 6.89 -10.71
CA PRO A 115 -15.32 6.99 -11.22
C PRO A 115 -15.42 7.23 -12.71
N ILE A 116 -14.48 8.02 -13.28
CA ILE A 116 -14.41 8.27 -14.72
C ILE A 116 -14.07 6.97 -15.44
N ILE A 117 -13.04 6.27 -14.95
CA ILE A 117 -12.66 4.95 -15.49
C ILE A 117 -13.83 3.97 -15.38
N SER A 118 -14.56 3.96 -14.26
CA SER A 118 -15.73 3.09 -14.08
C SER A 118 -16.84 3.38 -15.09
N GLY A 119 -17.06 4.65 -15.45
CA GLY A 119 -18.00 5.05 -16.51
C GLY A 119 -17.62 4.51 -17.88
N ILE A 120 -16.33 4.39 -18.18
CA ILE A 120 -15.80 3.90 -19.45
C ILE A 120 -15.73 2.36 -19.47
N VAL A 121 -15.18 1.77 -18.42
CA VAL A 121 -14.90 0.34 -18.32
C VAL A 121 -16.18 -0.46 -18.00
N GLY A 122 -17.15 0.14 -17.30
CA GLY A 122 -18.33 -0.55 -16.79
C GLY A 122 -17.96 -1.54 -15.68
N LYS A 123 -18.33 -2.82 -15.84
CA LYS A 123 -17.99 -3.87 -14.89
C LYS A 123 -16.50 -4.23 -14.98
N TYR A 124 -15.81 -4.27 -13.84
CA TYR A 124 -14.43 -4.75 -13.73
C TYR A 124 -14.41 -6.29 -13.65
N ASP A 125 -13.58 -6.92 -14.48
CA ASP A 125 -13.39 -8.36 -14.51
C ASP A 125 -11.91 -8.72 -14.80
N GLU A 126 -11.57 -9.99 -14.71
CA GLU A 126 -10.20 -10.49 -14.88
C GLU A 126 -9.68 -10.29 -16.31
N LYS A 127 -10.54 -10.31 -17.34
CA LYS A 127 -10.11 -10.10 -18.73
C LYS A 127 -9.65 -8.67 -18.93
N LYS A 128 -10.37 -7.70 -18.39
CA LYS A 128 -10.00 -6.28 -18.44
C LYS A 128 -8.76 -6.00 -17.60
N LEU A 129 -8.62 -6.65 -16.44
CA LEU A 129 -7.40 -6.59 -15.66
C LEU A 129 -6.20 -7.09 -16.46
N LEU A 130 -6.33 -8.22 -17.13
CA LEU A 130 -5.26 -8.78 -17.98
C LEU A 130 -4.88 -7.80 -19.09
N ILE A 131 -5.86 -7.17 -19.77
CA ILE A 131 -5.59 -6.14 -20.79
C ILE A 131 -4.81 -4.96 -20.17
N VAL A 132 -5.24 -4.46 -19.01
CA VAL A 132 -4.57 -3.36 -18.31
C VAL A 132 -3.13 -3.73 -17.94
N ILE A 133 -2.89 -4.96 -17.45
CA ILE A 133 -1.54 -5.46 -17.14
C ILE A 133 -0.69 -5.50 -18.41
N ILE A 134 -1.19 -6.08 -19.50
CA ILE A 134 -0.46 -6.17 -20.77
C ILE A 134 -0.10 -4.79 -21.29
N LEU A 135 -1.05 -3.85 -21.31
CA LEU A 135 -0.80 -2.48 -21.74
C LEU A 135 0.24 -1.78 -20.86
N THR A 136 0.16 -1.95 -19.54
CA THR A 136 1.12 -1.36 -18.60
C THR A 136 2.53 -1.92 -18.83
N PHE A 137 2.66 -3.24 -18.96
CA PHE A 137 3.97 -3.87 -19.21
C PHE A 137 4.53 -3.49 -20.58
N SER A 138 3.68 -3.41 -21.62
CA SER A 138 4.09 -2.93 -22.94
C SER A 138 4.62 -1.50 -22.87
N LEU A 139 3.97 -0.61 -22.13
CA LEU A 139 4.44 0.76 -21.94
C LEU A 139 5.77 0.81 -21.17
N GLN A 140 5.91 0.04 -20.08
CA GLN A 140 7.17 -0.01 -19.31
C GLN A 140 8.33 -0.56 -20.14
N LEU A 141 8.09 -1.58 -20.98
CA LEU A 141 9.11 -2.16 -21.86
C LEU A 141 9.47 -1.25 -23.03
N SER A 142 8.47 -0.56 -23.61
CA SER A 142 8.69 0.39 -24.72
C SER A 142 9.37 1.69 -24.27
N PHE A 143 9.15 2.09 -23.04
CA PHE A 143 9.68 3.31 -22.43
C PHE A 143 10.32 3.03 -21.06
N PRO A 144 11.53 2.41 -21.02
CA PRO A 144 12.15 1.96 -19.75
C PRO A 144 12.36 3.09 -18.73
N HIS A 145 12.53 4.35 -19.22
CA HIS A 145 12.76 5.52 -18.37
C HIS A 145 11.49 6.29 -17.97
N ILE A 146 10.29 5.80 -18.37
CA ILE A 146 9.02 6.51 -18.08
C ILE A 146 8.77 6.72 -16.59
N GLN A 147 9.31 5.85 -15.75
CA GLN A 147 9.20 5.93 -14.29
C GLN A 147 10.39 6.61 -13.60
N GLY A 148 11.28 7.27 -14.37
CA GLY A 148 12.50 7.89 -13.84
C GLY A 148 13.54 6.87 -13.37
N THR A 149 14.48 7.33 -12.56
CA THR A 149 15.54 6.51 -12.00
C THR A 149 15.11 5.81 -10.71
N GLY A 150 15.95 4.91 -10.17
CA GLY A 150 15.80 4.32 -8.84
C GLY A 150 16.24 5.24 -7.69
N GLN A 151 16.74 6.44 -7.99
CA GLN A 151 17.29 7.33 -6.98
C GLN A 151 16.22 7.92 -6.07
N TRP A 152 16.34 7.70 -4.76
CA TRP A 152 15.37 8.15 -3.77
C TRP A 152 15.18 9.67 -3.77
N VAL A 153 16.29 10.43 -3.87
CA VAL A 153 16.28 11.89 -3.84
C VAL A 153 15.39 12.49 -4.96
N GLU A 154 15.43 11.91 -6.16
CA GLU A 154 14.60 12.36 -7.27
C GLU A 154 13.10 12.07 -7.02
N ARG A 155 12.79 10.92 -6.40
CA ARG A 155 11.42 10.47 -6.14
C ARG A 155 10.72 11.27 -5.05
N VAL A 156 11.48 11.80 -4.10
CA VAL A 156 10.94 12.61 -3.00
C VAL A 156 11.06 14.13 -3.28
N SER A 157 11.71 14.54 -4.39
CA SER A 157 11.85 15.94 -4.74
C SER A 157 10.50 16.63 -4.90
N ASP A 158 10.41 17.83 -4.33
CA ASP A 158 9.27 18.75 -4.43
C ASP A 158 9.67 20.11 -5.03
N ASP A 159 10.72 20.12 -5.87
CA ASP A 159 11.31 21.29 -6.52
C ASP A 159 10.37 21.88 -7.59
N GLY A 160 9.31 22.50 -7.13
CA GLY A 160 8.32 23.15 -7.97
C GLY A 160 7.18 22.24 -8.44
N ILE A 161 6.10 22.89 -8.90
CA ILE A 161 4.83 22.22 -9.21
C ILE A 161 4.94 21.19 -10.32
N THR A 162 5.82 21.41 -11.32
CA THR A 162 6.04 20.47 -12.41
C THR A 162 6.63 19.16 -11.91
N THR A 163 7.65 19.23 -11.04
CA THR A 163 8.28 18.05 -10.44
C THR A 163 7.27 17.29 -9.59
N ILE A 164 6.49 18.00 -8.76
CA ILE A 164 5.43 17.38 -7.95
C ILE A 164 4.41 16.66 -8.84
N LEU A 165 3.96 17.27 -9.95
CA LEU A 165 3.00 16.65 -10.87
C LEU A 165 3.60 15.44 -11.60
N VAL A 166 4.84 15.52 -12.07
CA VAL A 166 5.54 14.40 -12.71
C VAL A 166 5.74 13.26 -11.72
N ASN A 167 6.17 13.56 -10.48
CA ASN A 167 6.31 12.57 -9.43
C ASN A 167 4.97 11.93 -9.05
N LEU A 168 3.89 12.69 -9.05
CA LEU A 168 2.55 12.19 -8.76
C LEU A 168 2.01 11.25 -9.86
N LEU A 169 2.37 11.50 -11.13
CA LEU A 169 1.84 10.76 -12.26
C LEU A 169 2.75 9.60 -12.72
N LEU A 170 4.09 9.77 -12.70
CA LEU A 170 5.03 8.87 -13.37
C LEU A 170 6.23 8.44 -12.53
N THR A 171 6.91 9.37 -11.80
CA THR A 171 8.28 9.13 -11.33
C THR A 171 8.45 9.10 -9.80
N GLY A 172 7.46 9.51 -9.02
CA GLY A 172 7.56 9.60 -7.56
C GLY A 172 7.57 8.26 -6.82
N THR A 173 7.29 8.31 -5.52
CA THR A 173 7.27 7.13 -4.66
C THR A 173 6.10 6.21 -4.97
N TYR A 174 4.91 6.79 -5.21
CA TYR A 174 3.67 6.07 -5.54
C TYR A 174 2.97 6.77 -6.71
N PRO A 175 3.55 6.77 -7.92
CA PRO A 175 2.97 7.47 -9.06
C PRO A 175 1.69 6.79 -9.54
N LEU A 176 0.79 7.56 -10.15
CA LEU A 176 -0.44 6.99 -10.70
C LEU A 176 -0.15 5.82 -11.64
N PHE A 177 0.83 5.97 -12.55
CA PHE A 177 1.34 4.89 -13.39
C PHE A 177 2.59 4.27 -12.73
N PRO A 178 2.64 2.96 -12.46
CA PRO A 178 1.65 1.91 -12.77
C PRO A 178 0.72 1.55 -11.59
N TRP A 179 0.76 2.28 -10.48
CA TRP A 179 0.10 1.91 -9.21
C TRP A 179 -1.42 1.83 -9.30
N PHE A 180 -2.06 2.49 -10.30
CA PHE A 180 -3.50 2.40 -10.53
C PHE A 180 -3.99 0.96 -10.73
N ILE A 181 -3.12 0.03 -11.17
CA ILE A 181 -3.43 -1.40 -11.32
C ILE A 181 -3.97 -2.00 -10.02
N PHE A 182 -3.37 -1.68 -8.89
CA PHE A 182 -3.83 -2.20 -7.60
C PHE A 182 -5.23 -1.71 -7.24
N ALA A 183 -5.55 -0.46 -7.55
CA ALA A 183 -6.92 0.05 -7.39
C ALA A 183 -7.89 -0.66 -8.34
N PHE A 184 -7.46 -0.97 -9.57
CA PHE A 184 -8.25 -1.76 -10.52
C PHE A 184 -8.51 -3.18 -10.00
N VAL A 185 -7.52 -3.84 -9.41
CA VAL A 185 -7.68 -5.15 -8.73
C VAL A 185 -8.74 -5.05 -7.62
N GLY A 186 -8.71 -4.00 -6.81
CA GLY A 186 -9.72 -3.77 -5.77
C GLY A 186 -11.13 -3.62 -6.31
N ALA A 187 -11.31 -2.82 -7.37
CA ALA A 187 -12.58 -2.65 -8.05
C ALA A 187 -13.07 -3.99 -8.66
N MET A 188 -12.19 -4.78 -9.26
CA MET A 188 -12.47 -6.11 -9.78
C MET A 188 -12.95 -7.07 -8.66
N ILE A 189 -12.25 -7.12 -7.53
CA ILE A 189 -12.67 -7.94 -6.39
C ILE A 189 -14.08 -7.55 -5.94
N SER A 190 -14.36 -6.24 -5.87
CA SER A 190 -15.68 -5.75 -5.49
C SER A 190 -16.77 -6.15 -6.48
N SER A 191 -16.46 -6.16 -7.78
CA SER A 191 -17.46 -6.43 -8.85
C SER A 191 -17.63 -7.91 -9.15
N THR A 192 -16.59 -8.74 -8.92
CA THR A 192 -16.56 -10.14 -9.39
C THR A 192 -16.65 -11.15 -8.25
N TYR A 193 -15.92 -10.91 -7.15
CA TYR A 193 -15.76 -11.94 -6.11
C TYR A 193 -16.69 -11.79 -4.92
N TYR A 194 -17.60 -10.82 -4.92
CA TYR A 194 -18.53 -10.59 -3.80
C TYR A 194 -17.79 -10.67 -2.46
N ALA A 195 -16.86 -9.74 -2.21
CA ALA A 195 -15.91 -9.78 -1.09
C ALA A 195 -16.54 -9.84 0.32
N ASP A 196 -17.84 -9.61 0.43
CA ASP A 196 -18.65 -9.75 1.64
C ASP A 196 -19.18 -11.17 1.87
N GLU A 197 -19.04 -12.07 0.88
CA GLU A 197 -19.45 -13.46 1.04
C GLU A 197 -18.55 -14.22 2.01
N PRO A 198 -19.09 -15.19 2.77
CA PRO A 198 -18.33 -15.98 3.74
C PRO A 198 -17.18 -16.77 3.11
N THR A 199 -17.38 -17.28 1.89
CA THR A 199 -16.39 -18.09 1.15
C THR A 199 -15.90 -17.35 -0.07
N PRO A 200 -14.56 -17.17 -0.24
CA PRO A 200 -14.03 -16.59 -1.46
C PRO A 200 -14.32 -17.52 -2.64
N GLN A 201 -14.98 -17.00 -3.65
CA GLN A 201 -15.20 -17.72 -4.91
C GLN A 201 -14.30 -17.11 -5.97
N LEU A 202 -13.31 -17.88 -6.41
CA LEU A 202 -12.46 -17.51 -7.55
C LEU A 202 -13.09 -18.03 -8.83
N THR A 203 -13.07 -17.23 -9.88
CA THR A 203 -13.29 -17.75 -11.23
C THR A 203 -12.14 -18.68 -11.63
N LYS A 204 -12.33 -19.51 -12.65
CA LYS A 204 -11.25 -20.35 -13.19
C LYS A 204 -10.04 -19.51 -13.63
N LEU A 205 -10.31 -18.35 -14.27
CA LEU A 205 -9.26 -17.43 -14.73
C LEU A 205 -8.50 -16.81 -13.56
N GLY A 206 -9.20 -16.37 -12.52
CA GLY A 206 -8.60 -15.84 -11.30
C GLY A 206 -7.73 -16.88 -10.58
N LEU A 207 -8.19 -18.14 -10.50
CA LEU A 207 -7.39 -19.23 -9.91
C LEU A 207 -6.12 -19.50 -10.73
N ILE A 208 -6.23 -19.55 -12.06
CA ILE A 208 -5.08 -19.73 -12.96
C ILE A 208 -4.11 -18.55 -12.76
N GLY A 209 -4.60 -17.32 -12.73
CA GLY A 209 -3.78 -16.11 -12.53
C GLY A 209 -2.97 -16.17 -11.23
N ILE A 210 -3.60 -16.53 -10.11
CA ILE A 210 -2.90 -16.66 -8.81
C ILE A 210 -1.88 -17.78 -8.86
N THR A 211 -2.22 -18.93 -9.44
CA THR A 211 -1.29 -20.08 -9.57
C THR A 211 -0.07 -19.70 -10.39
N LEU A 212 -0.27 -19.06 -11.55
CA LEU A 212 0.83 -18.58 -12.40
C LEU A 212 1.66 -17.50 -11.68
N GLY A 213 1.04 -16.60 -10.94
CA GLY A 213 1.74 -15.61 -10.14
C GLY A 213 2.59 -16.23 -9.03
N MET A 214 2.08 -17.26 -8.35
CA MET A 214 2.87 -18.02 -7.35
C MET A 214 4.05 -18.74 -7.98
N MET A 215 3.83 -19.41 -9.13
CA MET A 215 4.91 -20.06 -9.88
C MET A 215 5.96 -19.05 -10.34
N PHE A 216 5.53 -17.88 -10.83
CA PHE A 216 6.43 -16.80 -11.20
C PHE A 216 7.28 -16.32 -10.01
N CYS A 217 6.67 -16.07 -8.86
CA CYS A 217 7.41 -15.65 -7.65
C CYS A 217 8.43 -16.72 -7.22
N LEU A 218 8.04 -18.00 -7.24
CA LEU A 218 8.95 -19.11 -6.89
C LEU A 218 10.10 -19.22 -7.88
N LEU A 219 9.80 -19.23 -9.17
CA LEU A 219 10.82 -19.37 -10.22
C LEU A 219 11.77 -18.18 -10.24
N SER A 220 11.27 -16.95 -10.13
CA SER A 220 12.12 -15.75 -10.06
C SER A 220 13.02 -15.75 -8.83
N PHE A 221 12.52 -16.25 -7.68
CA PHE A 221 13.34 -16.43 -6.48
C PHE A 221 14.46 -17.48 -6.72
N ILE A 222 14.13 -18.64 -7.26
CA ILE A 222 15.13 -19.69 -7.54
C ILE A 222 16.19 -19.18 -8.53
N ILE A 223 15.77 -18.47 -9.59
CA ILE A 223 16.70 -17.92 -10.59
C ILE A 223 17.60 -16.86 -9.95
N SER A 224 17.07 -15.99 -9.10
CA SER A 224 17.89 -14.98 -8.42
C SER A 224 18.94 -15.61 -7.51
N GLN A 225 18.58 -16.67 -6.77
CA GLN A 225 19.55 -17.40 -5.94
C GLN A 225 20.61 -18.14 -6.78
N TYR A 226 20.22 -18.69 -7.92
CA TYR A 226 21.16 -19.37 -8.81
C TYR A 226 22.18 -18.42 -9.45
N ASN A 227 21.76 -17.19 -9.78
CA ASN A 227 22.60 -16.16 -10.38
C ASN A 227 23.37 -15.30 -9.34
N ASP A 228 23.14 -15.54 -8.05
CA ASP A 228 23.63 -14.70 -6.95
C ASP A 228 23.16 -13.23 -7.03
N ASP A 229 21.96 -13.04 -7.58
CA ASP A 229 21.32 -11.74 -7.73
C ASP A 229 20.34 -11.45 -6.60
N LEU A 230 20.07 -10.16 -6.34
CA LEU A 230 19.01 -9.76 -5.43
C LEU A 230 17.63 -10.09 -5.97
N TRP A 231 16.84 -10.87 -5.23
CA TRP A 231 15.48 -11.18 -5.64
C TRP A 231 14.55 -9.97 -5.52
N ALA A 232 14.58 -9.25 -4.40
CA ALA A 232 13.72 -8.11 -4.16
C ALA A 232 14.47 -7.01 -3.40
N HIS A 233 14.38 -5.78 -3.89
CA HIS A 233 14.95 -4.61 -3.24
C HIS A 233 14.11 -3.36 -3.54
N PRO A 234 13.98 -2.41 -2.60
CA PRO A 234 13.18 -1.21 -2.83
C PRO A 234 13.62 -0.39 -4.04
N SER A 235 14.91 -0.16 -4.24
CA SER A 235 15.43 0.86 -5.16
C SER A 235 16.71 0.50 -5.90
N SER A 236 17.11 -0.79 -5.98
CA SER A 236 18.33 -1.22 -6.68
C SER A 236 18.04 -2.19 -7.83
N GLU A 237 19.09 -2.65 -8.52
CA GLU A 237 19.02 -3.70 -9.51
C GLU A 237 18.65 -5.04 -8.84
N ALA A 238 17.37 -5.38 -8.88
CA ALA A 238 16.83 -6.62 -8.37
C ALA A 238 15.75 -7.14 -9.33
N TYR A 239 15.40 -8.42 -9.22
CA TYR A 239 14.30 -8.97 -10.00
C TYR A 239 12.98 -8.26 -9.71
N LEU A 240 12.68 -8.01 -8.45
CA LEU A 240 11.50 -7.25 -8.01
C LEU A 240 11.95 -5.90 -7.43
N THR A 241 11.62 -4.81 -8.08
CA THR A 241 11.88 -3.45 -7.58
C THR A 241 10.60 -2.71 -7.27
N PHE A 242 10.61 -1.98 -6.17
CA PHE A 242 9.48 -1.17 -5.73
C PHE A 242 9.57 0.28 -6.28
N PHE A 243 10.79 0.81 -6.37
CA PHE A 243 11.12 2.15 -6.85
C PHE A 243 12.16 2.09 -7.99
N PRO A 244 11.75 2.04 -9.26
CA PRO A 244 10.37 2.03 -9.80
C PRO A 244 9.68 0.67 -9.64
N ALA A 245 8.34 0.70 -9.61
CA ALA A 245 7.54 -0.52 -9.57
C ALA A 245 7.63 -1.24 -10.93
N ASN A 246 8.50 -2.25 -11.02
CA ASN A 246 8.72 -3.01 -12.25
C ASN A 246 7.63 -4.08 -12.49
N PRO A 247 7.52 -4.64 -13.71
CA PRO A 247 6.54 -5.69 -14.02
C PRO A 247 6.59 -6.90 -13.07
N PRO A 248 7.77 -7.46 -12.72
CA PRO A 248 7.87 -8.54 -11.73
C PRO A 248 7.26 -8.18 -10.38
N PHE A 249 7.51 -6.98 -9.86
CA PHE A 249 6.92 -6.51 -8.60
C PHE A 249 5.39 -6.41 -8.69
N ILE A 250 4.85 -5.93 -9.82
CA ILE A 250 3.39 -5.82 -10.01
C ILE A 250 2.74 -7.21 -9.96
N VAL A 251 3.32 -8.22 -10.63
CA VAL A 251 2.83 -9.61 -10.59
C VAL A 251 2.87 -10.15 -9.16
N ALA A 252 4.00 -10.00 -8.47
CA ALA A 252 4.16 -10.44 -7.09
C ALA A 252 3.20 -9.71 -6.14
N GLY A 253 3.02 -8.39 -6.33
CA GLY A 253 2.11 -7.58 -5.54
C GLY A 253 0.64 -7.99 -5.70
N ILE A 254 0.15 -8.20 -6.93
CA ILE A 254 -1.21 -8.69 -7.19
C ILE A 254 -1.40 -10.07 -6.56
N THR A 255 -0.46 -10.99 -6.78
CA THR A 255 -0.51 -12.35 -6.23
C THR A 255 -0.55 -12.34 -4.71
N GLY A 256 0.36 -11.60 -4.08
CA GLY A 256 0.44 -11.46 -2.63
C GLY A 256 -0.82 -10.85 -2.02
N VAL A 257 -1.36 -9.79 -2.62
CA VAL A 257 -2.61 -9.15 -2.19
C VAL A 257 -3.78 -10.13 -2.23
N MET A 258 -3.91 -10.90 -3.31
CA MET A 258 -4.98 -11.90 -3.45
C MET A 258 -4.84 -13.00 -2.38
N LEU A 259 -3.63 -13.50 -2.15
CA LEU A 259 -3.37 -14.49 -1.10
C LEU A 259 -3.68 -13.96 0.29
N LEU A 260 -3.25 -12.73 0.62
CA LEU A 260 -3.58 -12.07 1.89
C LEU A 260 -5.09 -11.87 2.06
N TRP A 261 -5.79 -11.47 0.99
CA TRP A 261 -7.25 -11.31 1.03
C TRP A 261 -7.95 -12.61 1.39
N PHE A 262 -7.58 -13.72 0.74
CA PHE A 262 -8.17 -15.03 1.04
C PHE A 262 -7.78 -15.52 2.44
N ALA A 263 -6.53 -15.35 2.83
CA ALA A 263 -6.06 -15.75 4.15
C ALA A 263 -6.81 -15.03 5.27
N VAL A 264 -6.93 -13.71 5.20
CA VAL A 264 -7.64 -12.92 6.23
C VAL A 264 -9.13 -13.24 6.27
N LYS A 265 -9.76 -13.40 5.10
CA LYS A 265 -11.19 -13.78 5.02
C LYS A 265 -11.44 -15.16 5.62
N ARG A 266 -10.55 -16.15 5.35
CA ARG A 266 -10.68 -17.53 5.82
C ARG A 266 -10.33 -17.68 7.31
N LEU A 267 -9.24 -17.06 7.76
CA LEU A 267 -8.72 -17.20 9.11
C LEU A 267 -9.37 -16.26 10.13
N LYS A 268 -10.20 -15.32 9.68
CA LYS A 268 -10.99 -14.40 10.52
C LYS A 268 -10.14 -13.64 11.55
N PHE A 269 -9.06 -13.00 11.13
CA PHE A 269 -8.17 -12.20 12.01
C PHE A 269 -8.89 -10.96 12.60
N VAL A 270 -9.91 -11.19 13.43
CA VAL A 270 -10.76 -10.13 14.01
C VAL A 270 -9.96 -9.15 14.87
N MET A 271 -8.87 -9.58 15.48
CA MET A 271 -7.99 -8.74 16.30
C MET A 271 -7.39 -7.56 15.54
N LEU A 272 -7.24 -7.68 14.21
CA LEU A 272 -6.72 -6.61 13.37
C LEU A 272 -7.78 -5.55 13.01
N SER A 273 -9.05 -5.85 13.24
CA SER A 273 -10.15 -4.96 12.81
C SER A 273 -10.12 -3.61 13.52
N SER A 274 -9.62 -3.54 14.75
CA SER A 274 -9.44 -2.29 15.50
C SER A 274 -8.46 -1.35 14.77
N ALA A 275 -7.28 -1.86 14.38
CA ALA A 275 -6.31 -1.09 13.61
C ALA A 275 -6.90 -0.63 12.25
N GLY A 276 -7.67 -1.49 11.57
CA GLY A 276 -8.33 -1.13 10.32
C GLY A 276 -9.40 -0.04 10.45
N ARG A 277 -10.04 0.06 11.62
CA ARG A 277 -11.06 1.09 11.89
C ARG A 277 -10.50 2.50 12.03
N ILE A 278 -9.24 2.63 12.42
CA ILE A 278 -8.50 3.89 12.60
C ILE A 278 -7.21 3.89 11.80
N SER A 279 -7.23 3.26 10.62
CA SER A 279 -6.04 3.04 9.79
C SER A 279 -5.37 4.33 9.32
N LEU A 280 -6.14 5.37 8.95
CA LEU A 280 -5.58 6.67 8.57
C LEU A 280 -4.99 7.39 9.79
N THR A 281 -5.64 7.29 10.95
CA THR A 281 -5.13 7.85 12.20
C THR A 281 -3.79 7.20 12.57
N ILE A 282 -3.70 5.87 12.56
CA ILE A 282 -2.45 5.15 12.80
C ILE A 282 -1.40 5.54 11.76
N TYR A 283 -1.80 5.63 10.48
CA TYR A 283 -0.88 5.94 9.39
C TYR A 283 -0.19 7.31 9.55
N ILE A 284 -0.85 8.28 10.15
CA ILE A 284 -0.22 9.58 10.42
C ILE A 284 0.58 9.54 11.72
N ILE A 285 0.00 9.00 12.78
CA ILE A 285 0.57 9.12 14.13
C ILE A 285 1.83 8.26 14.32
N HIS A 286 1.95 7.10 13.64
CA HIS A 286 3.11 6.22 13.84
C HIS A 286 4.44 6.85 13.40
N PHE A 287 4.41 7.85 12.53
CA PHE A 287 5.63 8.56 12.13
C PHE A 287 6.21 9.44 13.24
N ILE A 288 5.38 9.92 14.18
CA ILE A 288 5.85 10.80 15.26
C ILE A 288 6.91 10.10 16.13
N PRO A 289 6.64 8.92 16.75
CA PRO A 289 7.69 8.23 17.50
C PRO A 289 8.86 7.78 16.62
N LEU A 290 8.63 7.40 15.36
CA LEU A 290 9.72 7.05 14.45
C LEU A 290 10.66 8.22 14.19
N SER A 291 10.13 9.42 13.96
CA SER A 291 10.91 10.63 13.74
C SER A 291 11.70 11.04 14.99
N LEU A 292 11.11 10.89 16.18
CA LEU A 292 11.77 11.20 17.45
C LEU A 292 12.89 10.21 17.79
N MET A 293 12.83 8.98 17.26
CA MET A 293 13.74 7.88 17.59
C MET A 293 14.58 7.43 16.38
N HIS A 294 14.63 8.24 15.30
CA HIS A 294 15.29 7.80 14.07
C HIS A 294 16.77 7.52 14.23
N ASP A 295 17.48 8.28 15.08
CA ASP A 295 18.91 8.12 15.34
C ASP A 295 19.27 6.96 16.29
N PHE A 296 18.26 6.34 16.96
CA PHE A 296 18.56 5.34 18.01
C PHE A 296 19.35 4.15 17.49
N GLN A 297 19.08 3.70 16.27
CA GLN A 297 19.84 2.60 15.66
C GLN A 297 21.34 2.93 15.59
N SER A 298 21.69 4.11 15.09
CA SER A 298 23.09 4.54 14.96
C SER A 298 23.74 4.87 16.30
N LEU A 299 23.01 5.51 17.21
CA LEU A 299 23.51 5.88 18.54
C LEU A 299 23.84 4.66 19.41
N TYR A 300 23.02 3.60 19.33
CA TYR A 300 23.16 2.39 20.14
C TYR A 300 23.80 1.22 19.39
N GLY A 301 24.16 1.39 18.12
CA GLY A 301 24.83 0.37 17.32
C GLY A 301 24.02 -0.93 17.19
N TRP A 302 22.70 -0.82 16.92
CA TRP A 302 21.85 -2.00 16.81
C TRP A 302 22.27 -2.91 15.65
N SER A 303 22.39 -4.20 15.93
CA SER A 303 22.60 -5.21 14.89
C SER A 303 21.37 -5.37 14.01
N LEU A 304 21.52 -5.97 12.83
CA LEU A 304 20.41 -6.25 11.91
C LEU A 304 19.30 -7.04 12.61
N GLU A 305 19.65 -8.09 13.37
CA GLU A 305 18.68 -8.96 14.06
C GLU A 305 17.92 -8.18 15.16
N LEU A 306 18.65 -7.36 15.94
CA LEU A 306 18.01 -6.53 16.96
C LEU A 306 17.08 -5.50 16.33
N THR A 307 17.52 -4.84 15.25
CA THR A 307 16.68 -3.89 14.51
C THR A 307 15.42 -4.56 13.96
N ALA A 308 15.56 -5.73 13.31
CA ALA A 308 14.43 -6.49 12.80
C ALA A 308 13.45 -6.88 13.93
N PHE A 309 13.95 -7.30 15.08
CA PHE A 309 13.13 -7.59 16.25
C PHE A 309 12.38 -6.36 16.77
N ILE A 310 13.07 -5.20 16.89
CA ILE A 310 12.47 -3.94 17.34
C ILE A 310 11.37 -3.50 16.35
N VAL A 311 11.61 -3.60 15.05
CA VAL A 311 10.60 -3.30 14.01
C VAL A 311 9.35 -4.15 14.18
N VAL A 312 9.49 -5.45 14.43
CA VAL A 312 8.36 -6.36 14.66
C VAL A 312 7.61 -5.97 15.94
N VAL A 313 8.32 -5.74 17.05
CA VAL A 313 7.72 -5.33 18.31
C VAL A 313 6.97 -4.01 18.15
N TYR A 314 7.59 -3.00 17.54
CA TYR A 314 6.96 -1.72 17.27
C TYR A 314 5.67 -1.87 16.45
N THR A 315 5.69 -2.74 15.43
CA THR A 315 4.52 -3.02 14.60
C THR A 315 3.39 -3.67 15.40
N ILE A 316 3.70 -4.72 16.16
CA ILE A 316 2.69 -5.49 16.91
C ILE A 316 2.05 -4.65 18.02
N MET A 317 2.78 -3.72 18.63
CA MET A 317 2.24 -2.82 19.66
C MET A 317 1.03 -2.01 19.19
N TRP A 318 0.92 -1.71 17.90
CA TRP A 318 -0.24 -0.97 17.35
C TRP A 318 -1.54 -1.76 17.40
N ILE A 319 -1.51 -3.10 17.58
CA ILE A 319 -2.71 -3.92 17.74
C ILE A 319 -3.42 -3.58 19.07
N PRO A 320 -2.81 -3.77 20.25
CA PRO A 320 -3.45 -3.38 21.50
C PRO A 320 -3.66 -1.87 21.61
N ILE A 321 -2.75 -1.02 21.10
CA ILE A 321 -2.92 0.43 21.12
C ILE A 321 -4.20 0.82 20.38
N SER A 322 -4.45 0.27 19.19
CA SER A 322 -5.66 0.57 18.40
C SER A 322 -6.95 0.09 19.11
N ALA A 323 -6.89 -1.06 19.78
CA ALA A 323 -8.02 -1.58 20.54
C ALA A 323 -8.36 -0.68 21.75
N LEU A 324 -7.36 -0.30 22.53
CA LEU A 324 -7.49 0.63 23.65
C LEU A 324 -7.95 2.02 23.20
N TRP A 325 -7.40 2.52 22.07
CA TRP A 325 -7.82 3.80 21.49
C TRP A 325 -9.31 3.82 21.19
N ILE A 326 -9.81 2.79 20.48
CA ILE A 326 -11.23 2.70 20.16
C ILE A 326 -12.10 2.54 21.42
N TYR A 327 -11.61 1.82 22.41
CA TYR A 327 -12.34 1.60 23.67
C TYR A 327 -12.50 2.89 24.46
N TYR A 328 -11.40 3.64 24.67
CA TYR A 328 -11.43 4.85 25.50
C TYR A 328 -11.81 6.12 24.71
N PHE A 329 -11.42 6.20 23.43
CA PHE A 329 -11.57 7.39 22.60
C PHE A 329 -12.25 7.10 21.25
N PRO A 330 -13.47 6.51 21.21
CA PRO A 330 -14.08 6.01 19.96
C PRO A 330 -14.35 7.10 18.90
N LYS A 331 -14.41 8.37 19.30
CA LYS A 331 -14.68 9.52 18.41
C LYS A 331 -13.45 10.39 18.14
N ALA A 332 -12.33 10.18 18.84
CA ALA A 332 -11.12 10.98 18.71
C ALA A 332 -10.16 10.34 17.69
N ASN A 333 -10.61 10.21 16.44
CA ASN A 333 -9.82 9.71 15.32
C ASN A 333 -10.23 10.43 14.03
N LEU A 334 -9.34 10.46 13.05
CA LEU A 334 -9.53 11.16 11.78
C LEU A 334 -10.70 10.61 10.98
N GLU A 335 -10.91 9.32 10.99
CA GLU A 335 -12.01 8.66 10.30
C GLU A 335 -13.37 9.16 10.82
N SER A 336 -13.49 9.33 12.12
CA SER A 336 -14.70 9.89 12.74
C SER A 336 -14.89 11.37 12.42
N LEU A 337 -13.81 12.15 12.40
CA LEU A 337 -13.81 13.57 12.02
C LEU A 337 -14.25 13.72 10.56
N ILE A 338 -13.62 12.99 9.64
CA ILE A 338 -13.93 12.99 8.20
C ILE A 338 -15.40 12.61 7.97
N LYS A 339 -15.89 11.56 8.65
CA LYS A 339 -17.29 11.13 8.55
C LYS A 339 -18.26 12.23 9.04
N ARG A 340 -17.89 12.98 10.07
CA ARG A 340 -18.69 14.10 10.58
C ARG A 340 -18.73 15.26 9.59
N LEU A 341 -17.56 15.69 9.09
CA LEU A 341 -17.46 16.79 8.14
C LEU A 341 -18.16 16.48 6.82
N ARG A 342 -18.04 15.25 6.30
CA ARG A 342 -18.74 14.82 5.09
C ARG A 342 -20.27 14.95 5.17
N ARG A 343 -20.85 14.81 6.36
CA ARG A 343 -22.31 14.93 6.53
C ARG A 343 -22.82 16.36 6.39
N LEU A 344 -21.92 17.33 6.40
CA LEU A 344 -22.23 18.76 6.21
C LEU A 344 -22.21 19.17 4.74
N LEU A 345 -21.70 18.29 3.85
CA LEU A 345 -21.63 18.46 2.38
C LEU A 345 -22.75 17.71 1.67
#